data_3917e11532e1959111d2903e7831d7d8
#
_entry.id   3917e11532e1959111d2903e7831d7d8
#
_cell.length_a   1.000
_cell.length_b   1.000
_cell.length_c   1.000
_cell.angle_alpha   90.00
_cell.angle_beta   90.00
_cell.angle_gamma   90.00
#
_symmetry.space_group_name_H-M   'P 1'
#
loop_
_entity.id
_entity.type
_entity.pdbx_description
1 polymer ?
#
loop_
_entity_poly.entity_id
_entity_poly.type
_entity_poly.pdbx_seq_one_letter_code
_entity_poly.pdbx_strand_id
1 'polypeptide(L)'
;MENTASLNVSSHPAGAHRLPVLFVSHGSPMFALEAGATGPALTQWGKKVRAQYPQLRGVVIMSPHWMVQGVQVMSNPQPGTWHDFGGFPRALYQLEYPAPGFPALANEVLDLWQQAGIAATADAQRPLDHGAWVPLMHVLPQADVPVVQVALPVHADAREVYALGRALQSLREQGVLIVASGSMTHNLREFFGGAQQTADYVVEFSRWVEMQVQAGEMETLFDWQLSAPHALRAHPSDEHFLPLYFALGAGGDGAKAHYLSREVMYGTLAMDAFALQN
;
A
#
# COMPACT_ATOMS: atom_id res chain seq x y z
N MET A 1 19.51 34.36 43.09
CA MET A 1 19.28 34.67 41.66
C MET A 1 19.15 33.35 40.96
N GLU A 2 17.92 32.85 40.93
CA GLU A 2 17.59 31.57 40.28
C GLU A 2 17.27 31.86 38.82
N ASN A 3 18.00 31.21 37.94
CA ASN A 3 17.83 31.33 36.50
C ASN A 3 17.00 30.13 36.01
N THR A 4 15.68 30.30 35.96
CA THR A 4 14.75 29.30 35.39
C THR A 4 14.82 29.37 33.88
N ALA A 5 15.55 28.43 33.26
CA ALA A 5 15.52 28.20 31.85
C ALA A 5 14.14 27.57 31.46
N SER A 6 13.30 28.38 30.85
CA SER A 6 12.05 27.91 30.19
C SER A 6 12.41 27.04 29.01
N LEU A 7 12.03 25.76 29.08
CA LEU A 7 12.05 24.88 27.94
C LEU A 7 10.96 25.36 26.97
N ASN A 8 11.41 25.90 25.84
CA ASN A 8 10.55 26.22 24.71
C ASN A 8 10.02 24.89 24.12
N VAL A 9 8.81 24.53 24.50
CA VAL A 9 8.01 23.52 23.78
C VAL A 9 7.64 24.15 22.46
N SER A 10 8.32 23.75 21.38
CA SER A 10 7.94 24.15 20.03
C SER A 10 6.52 23.67 19.76
N SER A 11 5.57 24.62 19.80
CA SER A 11 4.22 24.42 19.33
C SER A 11 4.28 24.13 17.82
N HIS A 12 3.98 22.89 17.44
CA HIS A 12 3.73 22.56 16.04
C HIS A 12 2.54 23.41 15.58
N PRO A 13 2.58 24.02 14.40
CA PRO A 13 1.46 24.82 13.91
C PRO A 13 0.23 23.91 13.79
N ALA A 14 -0.86 24.30 14.42
CA ALA A 14 -2.17 23.69 14.25
C ALA A 14 -2.56 23.77 12.77
N GLY A 15 -2.58 22.60 12.09
CA GLY A 15 -2.90 22.50 10.66
C GLY A 15 -1.93 21.60 9.87
N ALA A 16 -1.14 20.74 10.52
CA ALA A 16 -0.40 19.70 9.80
C ALA A 16 -1.42 18.79 9.10
N HIS A 17 -1.61 19.01 7.79
CA HIS A 17 -2.47 18.15 6.98
C HIS A 17 -1.85 16.75 6.96
N ARG A 18 -2.56 15.75 7.49
CA ARG A 18 -2.17 14.36 7.41
C ARG A 18 -2.05 13.95 5.96
N LEU A 19 -0.96 13.29 5.58
CA LEU A 19 -0.86 12.65 4.28
C LEU A 19 -1.98 11.63 4.09
N PRO A 20 -2.56 11.51 2.90
CA PRO A 20 -3.49 10.43 2.58
C PRO A 20 -2.78 9.08 2.66
N VAL A 21 -3.55 8.01 2.82
CA VAL A 21 -3.06 6.64 2.62
C VAL A 21 -3.51 6.17 1.25
N LEU A 22 -2.63 5.55 0.48
CA LEU A 22 -2.96 5.00 -0.83
C LEU A 22 -3.18 3.48 -0.73
N PHE A 23 -4.33 3.01 -1.19
CA PHE A 23 -4.50 1.63 -1.65
C PHE A 23 -4.37 1.61 -3.17
N VAL A 24 -3.61 0.64 -3.70
CA VAL A 24 -3.44 0.45 -5.13
C VAL A 24 -3.43 -1.03 -5.49
N SER A 25 -4.24 -1.40 -6.47
CA SER A 25 -4.12 -2.69 -7.14
C SER A 25 -2.94 -2.63 -8.10
N HIS A 26 -1.86 -3.38 -7.82
CA HIS A 26 -0.66 -3.37 -8.67
C HIS A 26 -0.79 -4.26 -9.91
N GLY A 27 -1.81 -5.14 -9.93
CA GLY A 27 -2.13 -5.98 -11.08
C GLY A 27 -1.01 -6.96 -11.44
N SER A 28 -0.76 -7.10 -12.74
CA SER A 28 0.36 -7.87 -13.28
C SER A 28 1.63 -7.00 -13.32
N PRO A 29 2.85 -7.57 -13.28
CA PRO A 29 4.09 -6.84 -13.56
C PRO A 29 4.06 -6.02 -14.85
N MET A 30 3.24 -6.42 -15.84
CA MET A 30 3.02 -5.66 -17.08
C MET A 30 2.44 -4.26 -16.85
N PHE A 31 1.85 -3.98 -15.68
CA PHE A 31 1.37 -2.65 -15.33
C PHE A 31 2.48 -1.59 -15.42
N ALA A 32 3.75 -1.98 -15.26
CA ALA A 32 4.89 -1.09 -15.47
C ALA A 32 5.03 -0.60 -16.94
N LEU A 33 4.59 -1.40 -17.91
CA LEU A 33 4.65 -1.09 -19.36
C LEU A 33 3.27 -0.76 -19.94
N GLU A 34 2.23 -1.37 -19.41
CA GLU A 34 0.84 -1.25 -19.84
C GLU A 34 0.04 -0.55 -18.73
N ALA A 35 0.25 0.75 -18.62
CA ALA A 35 -0.26 1.56 -17.50
C ALA A 35 -1.79 1.71 -17.46
N GLY A 36 -2.50 1.36 -18.56
CA GLY A 36 -3.95 1.53 -18.67
C GLY A 36 -4.41 2.96 -18.36
N ALA A 37 -5.59 3.10 -17.81
CA ALA A 37 -6.08 4.36 -17.26
C ALA A 37 -5.58 4.61 -15.84
N THR A 38 -5.26 3.55 -15.10
CA THR A 38 -4.84 3.60 -13.70
C THR A 38 -3.48 4.27 -13.53
N GLY A 39 -2.49 3.96 -14.37
CA GLY A 39 -1.15 4.55 -14.26
C GLY A 39 -1.15 6.08 -14.37
N PRO A 40 -1.74 6.69 -15.43
CA PRO A 40 -1.89 8.15 -15.53
C PRO A 40 -2.64 8.78 -14.34
N ALA A 41 -3.69 8.12 -13.82
CA ALA A 41 -4.42 8.59 -12.65
C ALA A 41 -3.53 8.63 -11.39
N LEU A 42 -2.73 7.59 -11.16
CA LEU A 42 -1.73 7.54 -10.08
C LEU A 42 -0.67 8.63 -10.24
N THR A 43 -0.17 8.85 -11.48
CA THR A 43 0.82 9.89 -11.76
C THR A 43 0.25 11.29 -11.46
N GLN A 44 -0.98 11.54 -11.86
CA GLN A 44 -1.63 12.82 -11.56
C GLN A 44 -1.84 13.00 -10.05
N TRP A 45 -2.25 11.95 -9.36
CA TRP A 45 -2.42 11.98 -7.91
C TRP A 45 -1.09 12.21 -7.20
N GLY A 46 -0.03 11.50 -7.57
CA GLY A 46 1.32 11.68 -7.00
C GLY A 46 1.84 13.11 -7.16
N LYS A 47 1.61 13.75 -8.32
CA LYS A 47 1.94 15.16 -8.54
C LYS A 47 1.17 16.08 -7.57
N LYS A 48 -0.13 15.82 -7.33
CA LYS A 48 -0.94 16.58 -6.37
C LYS A 48 -0.43 16.41 -4.95
N VAL A 49 -0.11 15.17 -4.56
CA VAL A 49 0.46 14.88 -3.21
C VAL A 49 1.77 15.64 -3.03
N ARG A 50 2.70 15.57 -3.98
CA ARG A 50 3.97 16.31 -3.87
C ARG A 50 3.79 17.84 -3.79
N ALA A 51 2.84 18.39 -4.54
CA ALA A 51 2.55 19.82 -4.49
C ALA A 51 1.92 20.24 -3.15
N GLN A 52 1.02 19.42 -2.62
CA GLN A 52 0.32 19.69 -1.35
C GLN A 52 1.20 19.40 -0.13
N TYR A 53 2.10 18.44 -0.23
CA TYR A 53 3.00 18.00 0.84
C TYR A 53 4.48 18.09 0.40
N PRO A 54 5.05 19.30 0.27
CA PRO A 54 6.43 19.49 -0.19
C PRO A 54 7.46 18.87 0.76
N GLN A 55 7.06 18.52 1.99
CA GLN A 55 7.88 17.88 3.02
C GLN A 55 7.76 16.34 3.00
N LEU A 56 7.30 15.76 1.88
CA LEU A 56 7.25 14.29 1.75
C LEU A 56 8.64 13.71 1.94
N ARG A 57 8.87 13.04 3.08
CA ARG A 57 10.19 12.57 3.50
C ARG A 57 10.43 11.09 3.24
N GLY A 58 9.37 10.32 3.01
CA GLY A 58 9.50 8.88 2.79
C GLY A 58 8.17 8.20 2.48
N VAL A 59 8.29 6.96 2.06
CA VAL A 59 7.17 6.05 1.80
C VAL A 59 7.31 4.82 2.68
N VAL A 60 6.22 4.37 3.30
CA VAL A 60 6.10 3.02 3.86
C VAL A 60 5.13 2.25 2.98
N ILE A 61 5.56 1.12 2.42
CA ILE A 61 4.75 0.31 1.51
C ILE A 61 4.66 -1.15 1.96
N MET A 62 3.44 -1.71 1.98
CA MET A 62 3.19 -3.14 2.10
C MET A 62 2.91 -3.74 0.73
N SER A 63 3.51 -4.91 0.45
CA SER A 63 3.25 -5.71 -0.76
C SER A 63 3.09 -7.18 -0.39
N PRO A 64 2.16 -7.93 -1.03
CA PRO A 64 1.96 -9.36 -0.79
C PRO A 64 3.11 -10.23 -1.34
N HIS A 65 4.05 -9.64 -2.09
CA HIS A 65 5.22 -10.34 -2.62
C HIS A 65 6.37 -10.46 -1.60
N TRP A 66 6.18 -9.92 -0.41
CA TRP A 66 7.06 -10.15 0.72
C TRP A 66 6.29 -10.77 1.89
N MET A 67 6.10 -12.08 1.82
CA MET A 67 5.48 -12.85 2.90
C MET A 67 6.55 -13.56 3.74
N VAL A 68 6.47 -13.39 5.06
CA VAL A 68 7.45 -13.97 6.01
C VAL A 68 6.76 -14.45 7.28
N GLN A 69 7.45 -15.29 8.05
CA GLN A 69 7.02 -15.59 9.42
C GLN A 69 7.28 -14.39 10.31
N GLY A 70 6.23 -13.93 11.01
CA GLY A 70 6.29 -12.73 11.85
C GLY A 70 6.28 -11.43 11.04
N VAL A 71 6.63 -10.32 11.68
CA VAL A 71 6.59 -8.97 11.09
C VAL A 71 8.01 -8.49 10.78
N GLN A 72 8.24 -8.02 9.56
CA GLN A 72 9.56 -7.51 9.16
C GLN A 72 9.46 -6.15 8.45
N VAL A 73 10.53 -5.37 8.61
CA VAL A 73 10.72 -4.06 7.99
C VAL A 73 12.02 -4.06 7.20
N MET A 74 11.98 -3.63 5.95
CA MET A 74 13.15 -3.40 5.13
C MET A 74 13.95 -2.21 5.68
N SER A 75 15.20 -2.46 6.08
CA SER A 75 16.16 -1.45 6.52
C SER A 75 17.35 -1.30 5.57
N ASN A 76 17.27 -1.89 4.38
CA ASN A 76 18.30 -1.78 3.35
C ASN A 76 18.41 -0.34 2.85
N PRO A 77 19.59 0.33 2.93
CA PRO A 77 19.74 1.71 2.46
C PRO A 77 19.75 1.85 0.93
N GLN A 78 19.94 0.75 0.20
CA GLN A 78 19.96 0.70 -1.27
C GLN A 78 19.26 -0.57 -1.76
N PRO A 79 17.91 -0.66 -1.64
CA PRO A 79 17.20 -1.90 -1.86
C PRO A 79 17.27 -2.39 -3.32
N GLY A 80 17.39 -1.47 -4.28
CA GLY A 80 17.36 -1.80 -5.70
C GLY A 80 16.01 -2.33 -6.16
N THR A 81 15.92 -2.67 -7.44
CA THR A 81 14.71 -3.19 -8.09
C THR A 81 14.81 -4.71 -8.21
N TRP A 82 13.86 -5.43 -7.62
CA TRP A 82 13.80 -6.88 -7.76
C TRP A 82 12.74 -7.30 -8.77
N HIS A 83 13.16 -8.04 -9.79
CA HIS A 83 12.29 -8.66 -10.78
C HIS A 83 11.92 -10.06 -10.29
N ASP A 84 11.03 -10.12 -9.29
CA ASP A 84 10.55 -11.34 -8.62
C ASP A 84 9.51 -12.12 -9.43
N PHE A 85 9.57 -12.02 -10.76
CA PHE A 85 8.66 -12.64 -11.72
C PHE A 85 9.43 -13.26 -12.89
N GLY A 86 8.74 -14.11 -13.68
CA GLY A 86 9.31 -14.77 -14.84
C GLY A 86 8.34 -14.84 -16.01
N GLY A 87 8.87 -15.08 -17.24
CA GLY A 87 8.04 -15.30 -18.42
C GLY A 87 7.47 -14.03 -19.09
N PHE A 88 7.98 -12.86 -18.74
CA PHE A 88 7.56 -11.57 -19.29
C PHE A 88 8.48 -11.05 -20.41
N PRO A 89 8.06 -10.03 -21.20
CA PRO A 89 8.89 -9.40 -22.23
C PRO A 89 10.19 -8.83 -21.64
N ARG A 90 11.28 -8.91 -22.42
CA ARG A 90 12.62 -8.43 -22.01
C ARG A 90 12.61 -6.98 -21.53
N ALA A 91 11.78 -6.12 -22.12
CA ALA A 91 11.67 -4.71 -21.76
C ALA A 91 11.33 -4.51 -20.26
N LEU A 92 10.53 -5.41 -19.68
CA LEU A 92 10.15 -5.33 -18.26
C LEU A 92 11.35 -5.54 -17.32
N TYR A 93 12.29 -6.44 -17.68
CA TYR A 93 13.50 -6.68 -16.90
C TYR A 93 14.57 -5.59 -17.03
N GLN A 94 14.35 -4.61 -17.89
CA GLN A 94 15.23 -3.45 -18.09
C GLN A 94 14.76 -2.23 -17.30
N LEU A 95 13.57 -2.30 -16.69
CA LEU A 95 13.06 -1.23 -15.85
C LEU A 95 13.74 -1.25 -14.50
N GLU A 96 14.08 -0.06 -14.01
CA GLU A 96 14.63 0.14 -12.67
C GLU A 96 13.86 1.23 -11.95
N TYR A 97 13.69 1.05 -10.65
CA TYR A 97 13.15 2.04 -9.74
C TYR A 97 14.17 2.28 -8.61
N PRO A 98 15.17 3.13 -8.83
CA PRO A 98 16.34 3.27 -7.96
C PRO A 98 16.06 4.15 -6.73
N ALA A 99 14.89 4.02 -6.11
CA ALA A 99 14.58 4.75 -4.89
C ALA A 99 15.54 4.32 -3.76
N PRO A 100 16.09 5.28 -2.99
CA PRO A 100 16.88 4.93 -1.82
C PRO A 100 16.01 4.29 -0.75
N GLY A 101 16.60 3.46 0.10
CA GLY A 101 15.98 3.01 1.32
C GLY A 101 16.12 4.04 2.44
N PHE A 102 15.42 3.81 3.56
CA PHE A 102 15.40 4.75 4.67
C PHE A 102 15.53 4.03 6.04
N PRO A 103 16.74 3.61 6.43
CA PRO A 103 16.94 2.88 7.68
C PRO A 103 16.42 3.61 8.93
N ALA A 104 16.52 4.95 8.97
CA ALA A 104 15.97 5.72 10.10
C ALA A 104 14.45 5.60 10.19
N LEU A 105 13.73 5.68 9.06
CA LEU A 105 12.27 5.45 9.03
C LEU A 105 11.92 3.99 9.35
N ALA A 106 12.73 3.02 8.92
CA ALA A 106 12.55 1.62 9.31
C ALA A 106 12.60 1.43 10.82
N ASN A 107 13.53 2.11 11.51
CA ASN A 107 13.58 2.10 12.97
C ASN A 107 12.34 2.77 13.61
N GLU A 108 11.87 3.88 13.06
CA GLU A 108 10.63 4.52 13.54
C GLU A 108 9.41 3.57 13.40
N VAL A 109 9.32 2.83 12.30
CA VAL A 109 8.27 1.80 12.11
C VAL A 109 8.38 0.70 13.17
N LEU A 110 9.60 0.21 13.43
CA LEU A 110 9.84 -0.80 14.47
C LEU A 110 9.44 -0.29 15.86
N ASP A 111 9.81 0.94 16.20
CA ASP A 111 9.49 1.57 17.49
C ASP A 111 7.96 1.73 17.67
N LEU A 112 7.25 2.15 16.63
CA LEU A 112 5.80 2.29 16.66
C LEU A 112 5.10 0.93 16.83
N TRP A 113 5.57 -0.10 16.14
CA TRP A 113 5.04 -1.44 16.30
C TRP A 113 5.34 -2.02 17.69
N GLN A 114 6.55 -1.81 18.21
CA GLN A 114 6.90 -2.19 19.58
C GLN A 114 6.00 -1.52 20.61
N GLN A 115 5.72 -0.22 20.46
CA GLN A 115 4.79 0.53 21.33
C GLN A 115 3.35 -0.02 21.25
N ALA A 116 2.96 -0.55 20.09
CA ALA A 116 1.67 -1.23 19.89
C ALA A 116 1.68 -2.69 20.36
N GLY A 117 2.77 -3.21 20.93
CA GLY A 117 2.91 -4.59 21.36
C GLY A 117 3.15 -5.59 20.23
N ILE A 118 3.53 -5.11 19.05
CA ILE A 118 3.79 -5.93 17.87
C ILE A 118 5.31 -6.17 17.78
N ALA A 119 5.73 -7.43 17.90
CA ALA A 119 7.13 -7.83 17.74
C ALA A 119 7.51 -7.81 16.25
N ALA A 120 8.54 -7.07 15.88
CA ALA A 120 9.01 -6.95 14.52
C ALA A 120 10.54 -6.95 14.45
N THR A 121 11.09 -7.32 13.28
CA THR A 121 12.53 -7.35 13.02
C THR A 121 12.88 -6.60 11.73
N ALA A 122 14.14 -6.14 11.63
CA ALA A 122 14.64 -5.48 10.44
C ALA A 122 15.28 -6.49 9.46
N ASP A 123 15.09 -6.27 8.16
CA ASP A 123 15.83 -6.94 7.09
C ASP A 123 16.68 -5.88 6.34
N ALA A 124 18.00 -5.97 6.51
CA ALA A 124 18.95 -5.03 5.90
C ALA A 124 19.34 -5.40 4.45
N GLN A 125 18.78 -6.47 3.90
CA GLN A 125 19.13 -6.95 2.56
C GLN A 125 17.95 -7.01 1.60
N ARG A 126 16.71 -6.89 2.12
CA ARG A 126 15.50 -6.97 1.29
C ARG A 126 15.53 -5.94 0.16
N PRO A 127 15.35 -6.35 -1.12
CA PRO A 127 15.12 -5.44 -2.24
C PRO A 127 13.64 -5.06 -2.35
N LEU A 128 13.30 -4.08 -3.21
CA LEU A 128 11.91 -3.76 -3.55
C LEU A 128 11.37 -4.78 -4.56
N ASP A 129 10.31 -5.51 -4.22
CA ASP A 129 9.60 -6.39 -5.14
C ASP A 129 8.69 -5.61 -6.09
N HIS A 130 8.15 -6.28 -7.14
CA HIS A 130 7.35 -5.60 -8.15
C HIS A 130 6.03 -5.03 -7.61
N GLY A 131 5.44 -5.64 -6.59
CA GLY A 131 4.27 -5.07 -5.94
C GLY A 131 4.58 -3.74 -5.24
N ALA A 132 5.84 -3.47 -4.90
CA ALA A 132 6.28 -2.19 -4.37
C ALA A 132 6.72 -1.22 -5.48
N TRP A 133 7.69 -1.60 -6.33
CA TRP A 133 8.29 -0.66 -7.27
C TRP A 133 7.39 -0.30 -8.46
N VAL A 134 6.54 -1.22 -8.96
CA VAL A 134 5.68 -0.94 -10.11
C VAL A 134 4.67 0.18 -9.81
N PRO A 135 3.83 0.11 -8.74
CA PRO A 135 2.93 1.22 -8.46
C PRO A 135 3.68 2.51 -8.10
N LEU A 136 4.84 2.42 -7.43
CA LEU A 136 5.62 3.61 -7.10
C LEU A 136 6.23 4.29 -8.33
N MET A 137 6.54 3.57 -9.42
CA MET A 137 6.94 4.18 -10.69
C MET A 137 5.87 5.12 -11.26
N HIS A 138 4.60 4.82 -11.02
CA HIS A 138 3.49 5.69 -11.45
C HIS A 138 3.25 6.83 -10.47
N VAL A 139 3.29 6.57 -9.17
CA VAL A 139 3.00 7.57 -8.12
C VAL A 139 4.13 8.57 -7.98
N LEU A 140 5.38 8.10 -7.94
CA LEU A 140 6.61 8.88 -7.67
C LEU A 140 7.68 8.54 -8.72
N PRO A 141 7.48 8.89 -9.99
CA PRO A 141 8.32 8.43 -11.11
C PRO A 141 9.78 8.91 -11.05
N GLN A 142 10.11 9.90 -10.23
CA GLN A 142 11.48 10.38 -10.07
C GLN A 142 12.33 9.47 -9.18
N ALA A 143 11.72 8.53 -8.44
CA ALA A 143 12.38 7.64 -7.49
C ALA A 143 13.29 8.36 -6.46
N ASP A 144 12.99 9.63 -6.15
CA ASP A 144 13.77 10.51 -5.29
C ASP A 144 13.30 10.53 -3.83
N VAL A 145 12.16 9.91 -3.53
CA VAL A 145 11.61 9.75 -2.19
C VAL A 145 12.05 8.40 -1.63
N PRO A 146 12.68 8.35 -0.45
CA PRO A 146 13.11 7.10 0.15
C PRO A 146 11.95 6.17 0.47
N VAL A 147 12.17 4.86 0.35
CA VAL A 147 11.16 3.81 0.53
C VAL A 147 11.56 2.85 1.63
N VAL A 148 10.61 2.51 2.48
CA VAL A 148 10.65 1.40 3.42
C VAL A 148 9.55 0.43 3.05
N GLN A 149 9.89 -0.79 2.68
CA GLN A 149 8.90 -1.84 2.48
C GLN A 149 8.68 -2.60 3.79
N VAL A 150 7.44 -3.02 4.04
CA VAL A 150 7.06 -3.86 5.17
C VAL A 150 6.46 -5.15 4.69
N ALA A 151 6.76 -6.24 5.40
CA ALA A 151 6.31 -7.57 5.05
C ALA A 151 4.84 -7.78 5.43
N LEU A 152 4.15 -8.62 4.68
CA LEU A 152 2.88 -9.22 5.04
C LEU A 152 3.18 -10.53 5.80
N PRO A 153 2.77 -10.70 7.08
CA PRO A 153 2.98 -11.95 7.80
C PRO A 153 2.15 -13.10 7.19
N VAL A 154 2.78 -14.27 6.98
CA VAL A 154 2.18 -15.41 6.25
C VAL A 154 0.84 -15.89 6.82
N HIS A 155 0.61 -15.75 8.11
CA HIS A 155 -0.59 -16.26 8.77
C HIS A 155 -1.47 -15.13 9.36
N ALA A 156 -1.17 -13.86 9.02
CA ALA A 156 -1.94 -12.75 9.50
C ALA A 156 -3.34 -12.75 8.88
N ASP A 157 -4.34 -12.52 9.70
CA ASP A 157 -5.70 -12.25 9.25
C ASP A 157 -5.91 -10.74 8.96
N ALA A 158 -7.11 -10.41 8.50
CA ALA A 158 -7.49 -9.04 8.17
C ALA A 158 -7.37 -8.07 9.37
N ARG A 159 -7.67 -8.53 10.58
CA ARG A 159 -7.60 -7.72 11.81
C ARG A 159 -6.16 -7.45 12.22
N GLU A 160 -5.31 -8.45 12.10
CA GLU A 160 -3.89 -8.33 12.39
C GLU A 160 -3.21 -7.37 11.40
N VAL A 161 -3.49 -7.49 10.10
CA VAL A 161 -2.97 -6.57 9.08
C VAL A 161 -3.49 -5.14 9.28
N TYR A 162 -4.77 -4.99 9.66
CA TYR A 162 -5.33 -3.69 10.06
C TYR A 162 -4.58 -3.08 11.24
N ALA A 163 -4.27 -3.88 12.27
CA ALA A 163 -3.53 -3.40 13.44
C ALA A 163 -2.11 -2.93 13.09
N LEU A 164 -1.43 -3.61 12.14
CA LEU A 164 -0.13 -3.17 11.61
C LEU A 164 -0.22 -1.75 11.02
N GLY A 165 -1.22 -1.50 10.18
CA GLY A 165 -1.44 -0.18 9.58
C GLY A 165 -1.82 0.87 10.63
N ARG A 166 -2.72 0.53 11.56
CA ARG A 166 -3.20 1.42 12.61
C ARG A 166 -2.08 1.96 13.50
N ALA A 167 -1.10 1.13 13.81
CA ALA A 167 0.06 1.53 14.59
C ALA A 167 0.94 2.59 13.91
N LEU A 168 0.84 2.74 12.58
CA LEU A 168 1.66 3.66 11.79
C LEU A 168 0.95 4.99 11.44
N GLN A 169 -0.26 5.25 11.94
CA GLN A 169 -1.04 6.44 11.59
C GLN A 169 -0.30 7.76 11.80
N SER A 170 0.47 7.86 12.89
CA SER A 170 1.20 9.08 13.25
C SER A 170 2.28 9.48 12.23
N LEU A 171 2.80 8.52 11.44
CA LEU A 171 3.77 8.80 10.38
C LEU A 171 3.21 9.73 9.29
N ARG A 172 1.89 9.71 9.07
CA ARG A 172 1.20 10.58 8.11
C ARG A 172 1.36 12.07 8.44
N GLU A 173 1.39 12.41 9.73
CA GLU A 173 1.62 13.79 10.21
C GLU A 173 3.09 14.19 10.10
N GLN A 174 3.97 13.21 9.96
CA GLN A 174 5.41 13.38 9.90
C GLN A 174 5.97 13.38 8.47
N GLY A 175 5.10 13.52 7.45
CA GLY A 175 5.52 13.56 6.05
C GLY A 175 5.82 12.20 5.44
N VAL A 176 5.26 11.11 5.98
CA VAL A 176 5.41 9.77 5.41
C VAL A 176 4.13 9.35 4.70
N LEU A 177 4.27 9.00 3.42
CA LEU A 177 3.19 8.42 2.63
C LEU A 177 3.08 6.92 2.93
N ILE A 178 1.91 6.48 3.37
CA ILE A 178 1.63 5.05 3.57
C ILE A 178 0.92 4.52 2.33
N VAL A 179 1.45 3.44 1.77
CA VAL A 179 0.95 2.77 0.57
C VAL A 179 0.67 1.31 0.89
N ALA A 180 -0.50 0.84 0.54
CA ALA A 180 -0.84 -0.56 0.54
C ALA A 180 -1.02 -1.02 -0.91
N SER A 181 -0.12 -1.87 -1.35
CA SER A 181 -0.12 -2.44 -2.68
C SER A 181 -0.65 -3.86 -2.61
N GLY A 182 -1.76 -4.11 -3.26
CA GLY A 182 -2.42 -5.40 -3.30
C GLY A 182 -3.15 -5.60 -4.63
N SER A 183 -4.32 -6.20 -4.56
CA SER A 183 -5.24 -6.31 -5.70
C SER A 183 -6.67 -6.31 -5.20
N MET A 184 -7.57 -5.63 -5.90
CA MET A 184 -9.00 -5.67 -5.57
C MET A 184 -9.61 -7.01 -5.96
N THR A 185 -9.13 -7.63 -7.04
CA THR A 185 -9.45 -9.01 -7.42
C THR A 185 -8.20 -9.71 -7.94
N HIS A 186 -7.93 -10.94 -7.50
CA HIS A 186 -6.71 -11.67 -7.83
C HIS A 186 -6.99 -13.16 -8.03
N ASN A 187 -7.53 -13.52 -9.21
CA ASN A 187 -7.74 -14.91 -9.60
C ASN A 187 -6.85 -15.25 -10.81
N LEU A 188 -5.65 -15.74 -10.53
CA LEU A 188 -4.67 -16.08 -11.58
C LEU A 188 -5.18 -17.17 -12.53
N ARG A 189 -6.00 -18.09 -12.05
CA ARG A 189 -6.57 -19.13 -12.92
C ARG A 189 -7.45 -18.53 -14.03
N GLU A 190 -8.29 -17.55 -13.68
CA GLU A 190 -9.15 -16.86 -14.64
C GLU A 190 -8.35 -15.85 -15.47
N PHE A 191 -7.36 -15.18 -14.87
CA PHE A 191 -6.45 -14.30 -15.59
C PHE A 191 -5.74 -15.01 -16.74
N PHE A 192 -5.14 -16.18 -16.48
CA PHE A 192 -4.50 -16.99 -17.52
C PHE A 192 -5.49 -17.66 -18.47
N GLY A 193 -6.77 -17.73 -18.12
CA GLY A 193 -7.85 -18.21 -18.96
C GLY A 193 -8.21 -17.27 -20.13
N GLY A 194 -7.68 -16.03 -20.15
CA GLY A 194 -7.82 -15.09 -21.24
C GLY A 194 -9.23 -14.54 -21.42
N ALA A 195 -9.85 -14.03 -20.35
CA ALA A 195 -11.18 -13.44 -20.40
C ALA A 195 -11.24 -12.28 -21.41
N GLN A 196 -12.23 -12.32 -22.31
CA GLN A 196 -12.44 -11.30 -23.37
C GLN A 196 -13.32 -10.14 -22.86
N GLN A 197 -14.06 -10.34 -21.79
CA GLN A 197 -14.97 -9.36 -21.19
C GLN A 197 -14.77 -9.33 -19.68
N THR A 198 -15.13 -8.22 -19.08
CA THR A 198 -15.12 -8.09 -17.61
C THR A 198 -16.11 -9.10 -17.02
N ALA A 199 -15.61 -9.93 -16.11
CA ALA A 199 -16.43 -10.91 -15.43
C ALA A 199 -17.32 -10.23 -14.35
N ASP A 200 -18.58 -10.61 -14.25
CA ASP A 200 -19.55 -9.97 -13.33
C ASP A 200 -19.07 -9.97 -11.88
N TYR A 201 -18.45 -11.07 -11.43
CA TYR A 201 -17.94 -11.17 -10.06
C TYR A 201 -16.92 -10.08 -9.70
N VAL A 202 -16.14 -9.62 -10.68
CA VAL A 202 -15.13 -8.56 -10.50
C VAL A 202 -15.82 -7.25 -10.12
N VAL A 203 -16.88 -6.92 -10.86
CA VAL A 203 -17.66 -5.71 -10.62
C VAL A 203 -18.43 -5.80 -9.29
N GLU A 204 -19.07 -6.94 -9.04
CA GLU A 204 -19.89 -7.13 -7.84
C GLU A 204 -19.04 -7.12 -6.55
N PHE A 205 -17.90 -7.81 -6.56
CA PHE A 205 -16.97 -7.84 -5.43
C PHE A 205 -16.37 -6.43 -5.16
N SER A 206 -15.84 -5.77 -6.20
CA SER A 206 -15.23 -4.43 -6.05
C SER A 206 -16.25 -3.42 -5.54
N ARG A 207 -17.49 -3.46 -6.06
CA ARG A 207 -18.56 -2.57 -5.59
C ARG A 207 -18.93 -2.84 -4.13
N TRP A 208 -18.99 -4.11 -3.73
CA TRP A 208 -19.25 -4.47 -2.33
C TRP A 208 -18.17 -3.90 -1.41
N VAL A 209 -16.88 -4.07 -1.76
CA VAL A 209 -15.76 -3.52 -1.00
C VAL A 209 -15.87 -2.00 -0.90
N GLU A 210 -16.12 -1.30 -2.03
CA GLU A 210 -16.31 0.14 -2.03
C GLU A 210 -17.42 0.57 -1.07
N MET A 211 -18.57 -0.11 -1.10
CA MET A 211 -19.70 0.20 -0.23
C MET A 211 -19.33 0.05 1.26
N GLN A 212 -18.66 -1.05 1.65
CA GLN A 212 -18.26 -1.28 3.03
C GLN A 212 -17.21 -0.26 3.51
N VAL A 213 -16.21 0.03 2.67
CA VAL A 213 -15.18 1.05 2.97
C VAL A 213 -15.80 2.43 3.14
N GLN A 214 -16.72 2.84 2.26
CA GLN A 214 -17.40 4.13 2.36
C GLN A 214 -18.32 4.24 3.57
N ALA A 215 -18.96 3.13 3.95
CA ALA A 215 -19.81 3.06 5.13
C ALA A 215 -19.00 2.98 6.43
N GLY A 216 -17.74 2.54 6.37
CA GLY A 216 -16.90 2.28 7.54
C GLY A 216 -17.25 0.99 8.29
N GLU A 217 -17.87 0.03 7.57
CA GLU A 217 -18.33 -1.24 8.13
C GLU A 217 -17.17 -2.24 8.30
N MET A 218 -16.26 -1.92 9.24
CA MET A 218 -15.03 -2.68 9.43
C MET A 218 -15.26 -4.13 9.84
N GLU A 219 -16.25 -4.42 10.69
CA GLU A 219 -16.55 -5.80 11.10
C GLU A 219 -16.99 -6.65 9.92
N THR A 220 -17.84 -6.09 9.04
CA THR A 220 -18.27 -6.75 7.79
C THR A 220 -17.08 -6.97 6.84
N LEU A 221 -16.15 -5.99 6.77
CA LEU A 221 -14.92 -6.13 5.99
C LEU A 221 -13.99 -7.21 6.54
N PHE A 222 -13.83 -7.31 7.86
CA PHE A 222 -13.00 -8.36 8.45
C PHE A 222 -13.53 -9.76 8.14
N ASP A 223 -14.84 -9.91 8.04
CA ASP A 223 -15.51 -11.17 7.71
C ASP A 223 -15.79 -11.30 6.18
N TRP A 224 -14.98 -10.66 5.34
CA TRP A 224 -15.19 -10.55 3.89
C TRP A 224 -15.38 -11.88 3.17
N GLN A 225 -14.68 -12.93 3.60
CA GLN A 225 -14.79 -14.26 2.99
C GLN A 225 -16.20 -14.86 3.09
N LEU A 226 -16.94 -14.48 4.15
CA LEU A 226 -18.32 -14.92 4.39
C LEU A 226 -19.35 -13.91 3.87
N SER A 227 -19.01 -12.63 3.88
CA SER A 227 -19.95 -11.54 3.64
C SER A 227 -19.94 -11.01 2.21
N ALA A 228 -18.78 -11.06 1.54
CA ALA A 228 -18.65 -10.51 0.20
C ALA A 228 -19.20 -11.46 -0.88
N PRO A 229 -19.88 -10.92 -1.90
CA PRO A 229 -20.26 -11.73 -3.06
C PRO A 229 -18.99 -12.24 -3.75
N HIS A 230 -18.99 -13.51 -4.15
CA HIS A 230 -17.88 -14.12 -4.91
C HIS A 230 -16.49 -14.07 -4.24
N ALA A 231 -16.41 -13.92 -2.93
CA ALA A 231 -15.16 -13.75 -2.19
C ALA A 231 -14.05 -14.73 -2.61
N LEU A 232 -14.33 -16.04 -2.55
CA LEU A 232 -13.36 -17.09 -2.91
C LEU A 232 -13.07 -17.18 -4.41
N ARG A 233 -13.91 -16.61 -5.26
CA ARG A 233 -13.63 -16.50 -6.69
C ARG A 233 -12.76 -15.29 -6.99
N ALA A 234 -13.05 -14.16 -6.34
CA ALA A 234 -12.24 -12.94 -6.44
C ALA A 234 -10.83 -13.17 -5.88
N HIS A 235 -10.75 -13.87 -4.75
CA HIS A 235 -9.51 -14.20 -4.06
C HIS A 235 -9.51 -15.68 -3.62
N PRO A 236 -8.99 -16.60 -4.47
CA PRO A 236 -8.77 -17.99 -4.07
C PRO A 236 -7.76 -18.15 -2.93
N SER A 237 -6.86 -17.19 -2.77
CA SER A 237 -5.97 -16.97 -1.64
C SER A 237 -6.02 -15.48 -1.27
N ASP A 238 -5.78 -15.12 -0.03
CA ASP A 238 -6.11 -13.81 0.53
C ASP A 238 -4.96 -12.78 0.52
N GLU A 239 -3.73 -13.22 0.26
CA GLU A 239 -2.53 -12.38 0.40
C GLU A 239 -2.59 -11.08 -0.41
N HIS A 240 -3.24 -11.08 -1.60
CA HIS A 240 -3.39 -9.87 -2.42
C HIS A 240 -4.52 -8.95 -1.95
N PHE A 241 -5.45 -9.44 -1.15
CA PHE A 241 -6.51 -8.62 -0.57
C PHE A 241 -6.13 -8.01 0.78
N LEU A 242 -5.32 -8.71 1.56
CA LEU A 242 -4.92 -8.32 2.90
C LEU A 242 -4.26 -6.92 2.99
N PRO A 243 -3.46 -6.43 2.01
CA PRO A 243 -2.93 -5.07 2.06
C PRO A 243 -4.00 -3.98 2.14
N LEU A 244 -5.24 -4.23 1.70
CA LEU A 244 -6.36 -3.30 1.91
C LEU A 244 -6.53 -2.94 3.39
N TYR A 245 -6.42 -3.92 4.28
CA TYR A 245 -6.59 -3.70 5.71
C TYR A 245 -5.44 -2.90 6.32
N PHE A 246 -4.23 -3.04 5.79
CA PHE A 246 -3.12 -2.16 6.15
C PHE A 246 -3.43 -0.69 5.81
N ALA A 247 -3.99 -0.44 4.62
CA ALA A 247 -4.41 0.91 4.23
C ALA A 247 -5.53 1.43 5.14
N LEU A 248 -6.57 0.62 5.40
CA LEU A 248 -7.71 1.00 6.24
C LEU A 248 -7.25 1.31 7.67
N GLY A 249 -6.37 0.48 8.24
CA GLY A 249 -5.77 0.71 9.55
C GLY A 249 -4.98 2.01 9.59
N ALA A 250 -4.11 2.26 8.62
CA ALA A 250 -3.32 3.48 8.53
C ALA A 250 -4.18 4.72 8.23
N GLY A 251 -5.28 4.57 7.51
CA GLY A 251 -6.26 5.63 7.24
C GLY A 251 -6.92 6.12 8.52
N GLY A 252 -7.24 5.21 9.42
CA GLY A 252 -7.88 5.49 10.70
C GLY A 252 -9.39 5.65 10.60
N ASP A 253 -10.00 5.80 11.77
CA ASP A 253 -11.45 5.87 11.89
C ASP A 253 -12.03 7.09 11.14
N GLY A 254 -13.08 6.87 10.38
CA GLY A 254 -13.77 7.92 9.62
C GLY A 254 -13.10 8.34 8.31
N ALA A 255 -11.95 7.76 7.95
CA ALA A 255 -11.33 8.02 6.66
C ALA A 255 -12.26 7.59 5.51
N LYS A 256 -12.37 8.45 4.47
CA LYS A 256 -13.18 8.19 3.28
C LYS A 256 -12.30 7.85 2.10
N ALA A 257 -12.74 6.89 1.28
CA ALA A 257 -12.04 6.52 0.07
C ALA A 257 -12.39 7.46 -1.09
N HIS A 258 -11.37 8.10 -1.64
CA HIS A 258 -11.44 8.90 -2.86
C HIS A 258 -10.82 8.11 -3.99
N TYR A 259 -11.66 7.54 -4.85
CA TYR A 259 -11.22 6.68 -5.94
C TYR A 259 -10.48 7.46 -7.02
N LEU A 260 -9.35 6.92 -7.43
CA LEU A 260 -8.49 7.41 -8.50
C LEU A 260 -8.74 6.62 -9.79
N SER A 261 -8.98 5.31 -9.65
CA SER A 261 -9.30 4.40 -10.75
C SER A 261 -10.25 3.30 -10.30
N ARG A 262 -11.06 2.79 -11.25
CA ARG A 262 -11.89 1.58 -11.17
C ARG A 262 -11.78 0.77 -12.46
N GLU A 263 -10.61 0.84 -13.09
CA GLU A 263 -10.33 0.12 -14.33
C GLU A 263 -10.33 -1.39 -14.07
N VAL A 264 -10.76 -2.16 -15.06
CA VAL A 264 -10.59 -3.61 -15.07
C VAL A 264 -9.67 -3.99 -16.23
N MET A 265 -8.54 -4.58 -15.93
CA MET A 265 -7.61 -5.09 -16.93
C MET A 265 -7.81 -6.60 -17.12
N TYR A 266 -7.61 -7.07 -18.35
CA TYR A 266 -7.70 -8.48 -18.72
C TYR A 266 -9.02 -9.17 -18.29
N GLY A 267 -10.09 -8.40 -18.11
CA GLY A 267 -11.41 -8.87 -17.72
C GLY A 267 -11.55 -9.42 -16.29
N THR A 268 -10.45 -9.59 -15.56
CA THR A 268 -10.44 -10.25 -14.24
C THR A 268 -9.67 -9.50 -13.16
N LEU A 269 -8.80 -8.54 -13.52
CA LEU A 269 -8.04 -7.74 -12.58
C LEU A 269 -8.69 -6.37 -12.38
N ALA A 270 -9.36 -6.15 -11.27
CA ALA A 270 -9.84 -4.85 -10.86
C ALA A 270 -8.66 -4.01 -10.35
N MET A 271 -8.31 -2.98 -11.10
CA MET A 271 -7.21 -2.06 -10.85
C MET A 271 -7.64 -0.88 -9.97
N ASP A 272 -8.48 -1.15 -9.00
CA ASP A 272 -8.95 -0.13 -8.08
C ASP A 272 -7.78 0.53 -7.37
N ALA A 273 -7.79 1.85 -7.39
CA ALA A 273 -6.85 2.67 -6.64
C ALA A 273 -7.61 3.80 -5.97
N PHE A 274 -7.39 4.03 -4.70
CA PHE A 274 -8.03 5.11 -3.95
C PHE A 274 -7.15 5.63 -2.82
N ALA A 275 -7.37 6.90 -2.48
CA ALA A 275 -6.74 7.55 -1.35
C ALA A 275 -7.72 7.65 -0.17
N LEU A 276 -7.28 7.24 1.01
CA LEU A 276 -8.03 7.40 2.26
C LEU A 276 -7.64 8.73 2.91
N GLN A 277 -8.64 9.57 3.18
CA GLN A 277 -8.46 10.88 3.81
C GLN A 277 -9.54 11.08 4.89
N ASN A 278 -9.16 11.82 5.94
CA ASN A 278 -10.04 12.27 7.03
C ASN A 278 -10.35 13.74 6.83
#